data_de01118e98f2887f0579acea45599721
#
_entry.id   de01118e98f2887f0579acea45599721
#
_cell.length_a   1.000
_cell.length_b   1.000
_cell.length_c   1.000
_cell.angle_alpha   90.00
_cell.angle_beta   90.00
_cell.angle_gamma   90.00
#
_symmetry.space_group_name_H-M   'P 1'
#
loop_
_entity.id
_entity.type
_entity.pdbx_description
1 polymer ?
#
loop_
_entity_poly.entity_id
_entity_poly.type
_entity_poly.pdbx_seq_one_letter_code
_entity_poly.pdbx_strand_id
1 'polypeptide(L)'
;MQEQAPAQPITAEELLSWRRQLLAQGGEPGQLDWLLEMAGGLGWQELQALRLHPSRPVELHCSLHQLHRLWQRHRLQHEPLQYLVGCCPWRDLRLAVAPGVLIPRQDTELLVELALEAAMDLPQDLELLWADLGTGSGCLAIALAAAWPASTGLAVDCSAEALAQASANGQTFGVNGRIQWLGGHWWQPLRPWWGQLALVLSNPPYIPTAELAHLDPVVRWHEPSLALDGGSDGLGALRLVVEGAALGLAPGGMLLLEHHHDQSSAVMALLEAAGLEQPRPHRDLEGRWRFASGRRRQS
;
A
#
# COMPACT_ATOMS: atom_id res chain seq x y z
N MET A 1 -6.94 5.57 26.82
CA MET A 1 -5.84 4.62 26.92
C MET A 1 -5.93 3.96 28.28
N GLN A 2 -6.39 2.71 28.38
CA GLN A 2 -6.26 1.94 29.62
C GLN A 2 -4.79 1.44 29.66
N GLU A 3 -4.06 1.82 30.68
CA GLU A 3 -2.74 1.25 30.99
C GLU A 3 -2.89 -0.26 31.10
N GLN A 4 -2.35 -0.97 30.13
CA GLN A 4 -2.31 -2.43 30.15
C GLN A 4 -1.19 -2.83 31.11
N ALA A 5 -1.55 -3.62 32.12
CA ALA A 5 -0.56 -4.23 33.00
C ALA A 5 0.47 -5.01 32.18
N PRO A 6 1.78 -4.91 32.50
CA PRO A 6 2.82 -5.66 31.79
C PRO A 6 2.48 -7.15 31.79
N ALA A 7 2.66 -7.79 30.61
CA ALA A 7 2.45 -9.23 30.50
C ALA A 7 3.40 -9.96 31.46
N GLN A 8 2.90 -10.98 32.15
CA GLN A 8 3.77 -11.81 33.00
C GLN A 8 4.82 -12.50 32.11
N PRO A 9 6.09 -12.52 32.54
CA PRO A 9 7.14 -13.20 31.80
C PRO A 9 6.78 -14.70 31.66
N ILE A 10 6.88 -15.19 30.42
CA ILE A 10 6.65 -16.59 30.09
C ILE A 10 7.98 -17.22 29.68
N THR A 11 8.07 -18.56 29.72
CA THR A 11 9.24 -19.26 29.19
C THR A 11 9.14 -19.46 27.69
N ALA A 12 10.31 -19.66 27.06
CA ALA A 12 10.36 -20.01 25.63
C ALA A 12 9.59 -21.31 25.34
N GLU A 13 9.62 -22.29 26.24
CA GLU A 13 8.90 -23.56 26.12
C GLU A 13 7.36 -23.33 26.11
N GLU A 14 6.85 -22.50 27.01
CA GLU A 14 5.43 -22.15 27.09
C GLU A 14 4.97 -21.47 25.82
N LEU A 15 5.73 -20.47 25.31
CA LEU A 15 5.42 -19.80 24.07
C LEU A 15 5.41 -20.74 22.87
N LEU A 16 6.46 -21.58 22.75
CA LEU A 16 6.56 -22.54 21.63
C LEU A 16 5.49 -23.63 21.71
N SER A 17 5.08 -24.03 22.92
CA SER A 17 3.95 -24.95 23.13
C SER A 17 2.65 -24.33 22.71
N TRP A 18 2.37 -23.10 23.15
CA TRP A 18 1.20 -22.32 22.74
C TRP A 18 1.14 -22.14 21.21
N ARG A 19 2.28 -21.78 20.58
CA ARG A 19 2.36 -21.64 19.11
C ARG A 19 2.00 -22.95 18.39
N ARG A 20 2.57 -24.10 18.85
CA ARG A 20 2.26 -25.41 18.28
C ARG A 20 0.78 -25.78 18.42
N GLN A 21 0.18 -25.50 19.58
CA GLN A 21 -1.25 -25.77 19.83
C GLN A 21 -2.15 -24.97 18.87
N LEU A 22 -1.83 -23.69 18.62
CA LEU A 22 -2.61 -22.87 17.68
C LEU A 22 -2.49 -23.40 16.25
N LEU A 23 -1.29 -23.71 15.79
CA LEU A 23 -1.06 -24.23 14.44
C LEU A 23 -1.69 -25.62 14.24
N ALA A 24 -1.77 -26.44 15.28
CA ALA A 24 -2.48 -27.72 15.22
C ALA A 24 -4.01 -27.56 14.98
N GLN A 25 -4.57 -26.39 15.33
CA GLN A 25 -5.96 -26.01 15.02
C GLN A 25 -6.11 -25.44 13.59
N GLY A 26 -4.98 -25.28 12.86
CA GLY A 26 -4.88 -24.75 11.50
C GLY A 26 -4.37 -23.29 11.45
N GLY A 27 -4.14 -22.77 10.25
CA GLY A 27 -3.57 -21.46 9.95
C GLY A 27 -2.13 -21.54 9.50
N GLU A 28 -1.66 -20.49 8.85
CA GLU A 28 -0.32 -20.43 8.27
C GLU A 28 0.73 -20.03 9.32
N PRO A 29 1.83 -20.81 9.47
CA PRO A 29 2.87 -20.50 10.44
C PRO A 29 3.45 -19.10 10.30
N GLY A 30 3.64 -18.62 9.06
CA GLY A 30 4.18 -17.29 8.79
C GLY A 30 3.26 -16.18 9.28
N GLN A 31 1.95 -16.33 9.19
CA GLN A 31 0.96 -15.38 9.68
C GLN A 31 0.97 -15.27 11.22
N LEU A 32 1.09 -16.43 11.92
CA LEU A 32 1.20 -16.43 13.36
C LEU A 32 2.54 -15.84 13.85
N ASP A 33 3.63 -16.11 13.13
CA ASP A 33 4.95 -15.55 13.45
C ASP A 33 4.95 -14.03 13.21
N TRP A 34 4.31 -13.57 12.13
CA TRP A 34 4.11 -12.14 11.87
C TRP A 34 3.26 -11.47 12.99
N LEU A 35 2.21 -12.12 13.47
CA LEU A 35 1.43 -11.60 14.59
C LEU A 35 2.27 -11.53 15.89
N LEU A 36 3.11 -12.52 16.14
CA LEU A 36 4.04 -12.53 17.28
C LEU A 36 5.05 -11.37 17.19
N GLU A 37 5.54 -11.07 15.99
CA GLU A 37 6.45 -9.95 15.77
C GLU A 37 5.74 -8.61 15.95
N MET A 38 4.62 -8.40 15.27
CA MET A 38 3.98 -7.09 15.18
C MET A 38 3.22 -6.70 16.46
N ALA A 39 2.53 -7.65 17.09
CA ALA A 39 1.77 -7.43 18.32
C ALA A 39 2.53 -7.87 19.58
N GLY A 40 3.30 -8.94 19.47
CA GLY A 40 4.06 -9.52 20.60
C GLY A 40 5.43 -8.90 20.80
N GLY A 41 6.00 -8.24 19.77
CA GLY A 41 7.36 -7.68 19.82
C GLY A 41 8.48 -8.72 19.67
N LEU A 42 8.15 -9.93 19.24
CA LEU A 42 9.09 -11.05 19.12
C LEU A 42 9.43 -11.32 17.65
N GLY A 43 10.56 -10.78 17.18
CA GLY A 43 11.02 -10.94 15.81
C GLY A 43 11.40 -12.37 15.43
N TRP A 44 11.40 -12.65 14.11
CA TRP A 44 11.66 -13.99 13.58
C TRP A 44 12.99 -14.60 14.07
N GLN A 45 14.07 -13.83 14.11
CA GLN A 45 15.39 -14.30 14.57
C GLN A 45 15.34 -14.74 16.03
N GLU A 46 14.67 -13.94 16.87
CA GLU A 46 14.50 -14.25 18.27
C GLU A 46 13.64 -15.49 18.47
N LEU A 47 12.53 -15.62 17.75
CA LEU A 47 11.67 -16.81 17.76
C LEU A 47 12.44 -18.09 17.39
N GLN A 48 13.38 -18.03 16.42
CA GLN A 48 14.24 -19.17 16.10
C GLN A 48 15.22 -19.48 17.26
N ALA A 49 15.81 -18.46 17.89
CA ALA A 49 16.73 -18.64 19.01
C ALA A 49 16.07 -19.28 20.25
N LEU A 50 14.78 -19.06 20.47
CA LEU A 50 14.04 -19.64 21.60
C LEU A 50 14.04 -21.18 21.58
N ARG A 51 14.12 -21.80 20.40
CA ARG A 51 14.19 -23.27 20.26
C ARG A 51 15.43 -23.86 20.89
N LEU A 52 16.50 -23.09 21.02
CA LEU A 52 17.78 -23.51 21.59
C LEU A 52 17.86 -23.30 23.11
N HIS A 53 16.95 -22.47 23.66
CA HIS A 53 16.96 -22.07 25.06
C HIS A 53 15.56 -22.13 25.69
N PRO A 54 15.01 -23.36 25.96
CA PRO A 54 13.60 -23.52 26.38
C PRO A 54 13.23 -22.80 27.67
N SER A 55 14.17 -22.68 28.61
CA SER A 55 13.95 -22.03 29.90
C SER A 55 14.17 -20.50 29.88
N ARG A 56 14.56 -19.93 28.71
CA ARG A 56 14.78 -18.49 28.60
C ARG A 56 13.46 -17.75 28.84
N PRO A 57 13.44 -16.72 29.70
CA PRO A 57 12.27 -15.86 29.83
C PRO A 57 12.05 -15.06 28.53
N VAL A 58 10.80 -14.91 28.17
CA VAL A 58 10.36 -14.15 27.01
C VAL A 58 9.45 -13.03 27.48
N GLU A 59 9.79 -11.82 27.11
CA GLU A 59 8.97 -10.63 27.34
C GLU A 59 8.18 -10.35 26.07
N LEU A 60 6.86 -10.25 26.20
CA LEU A 60 5.96 -9.88 25.11
C LEU A 60 5.34 -8.51 25.40
N HIS A 61 5.07 -7.75 24.33
CA HIS A 61 4.38 -6.47 24.43
C HIS A 61 2.90 -6.63 24.85
N CYS A 62 2.33 -7.83 24.70
CA CYS A 62 0.96 -8.14 25.12
C CYS A 62 0.87 -9.60 25.60
N SER A 63 -0.19 -9.94 26.31
CA SER A 63 -0.37 -11.29 26.85
C SER A 63 -0.66 -12.33 25.76
N LEU A 64 -0.31 -13.62 26.04
CA LEU A 64 -0.70 -14.73 25.14
C LEU A 64 -2.22 -14.79 24.91
N HIS A 65 -3.02 -14.41 25.91
CA HIS A 65 -4.48 -14.35 25.77
C HIS A 65 -4.91 -13.28 24.74
N GLN A 66 -4.24 -12.13 24.70
CA GLN A 66 -4.52 -11.08 23.70
C GLN A 66 -4.11 -11.57 22.31
N LEU A 67 -2.90 -12.15 22.16
CA LEU A 67 -2.44 -12.74 20.90
C LEU A 67 -3.38 -13.85 20.41
N HIS A 68 -3.85 -14.70 21.32
CA HIS A 68 -4.82 -15.75 21.00
C HIS A 68 -6.14 -15.17 20.46
N ARG A 69 -6.68 -14.11 21.08
CA ARG A 69 -7.89 -13.44 20.60
C ARG A 69 -7.70 -12.84 19.21
N LEU A 70 -6.56 -12.17 18.95
CA LEU A 70 -6.26 -11.61 17.63
C LEU A 70 -6.15 -12.73 16.59
N TRP A 71 -5.46 -13.82 16.92
CA TRP A 71 -5.36 -15.00 16.06
C TRP A 71 -6.70 -15.65 15.76
N GLN A 72 -7.59 -15.77 16.74
CA GLN A 72 -8.93 -16.29 16.54
C GLN A 72 -9.78 -15.41 15.61
N ARG A 73 -9.72 -14.07 15.77
CA ARG A 73 -10.41 -13.14 14.88
C ARG A 73 -9.92 -13.31 13.45
N HIS A 74 -8.60 -13.34 13.24
CA HIS A 74 -8.03 -13.60 11.92
C HIS A 74 -8.53 -14.92 11.34
N ARG A 75 -8.44 -16.01 12.08
CA ARG A 75 -8.79 -17.34 11.58
C ARG A 75 -10.26 -17.59 11.36
N LEU A 76 -11.12 -17.12 12.27
CA LEU A 76 -12.55 -17.43 12.28
C LEU A 76 -13.40 -16.36 11.61
N GLN A 77 -12.95 -15.12 11.63
CA GLN A 77 -13.64 -13.97 11.06
C GLN A 77 -12.94 -13.42 9.82
N HIS A 78 -11.80 -14.01 9.42
CA HIS A 78 -10.96 -13.58 8.29
C HIS A 78 -10.50 -12.13 8.38
N GLU A 79 -10.42 -11.55 9.58
CA GLU A 79 -9.94 -10.18 9.71
C GLU A 79 -8.45 -10.08 9.34
N PRO A 80 -8.05 -9.13 8.50
CA PRO A 80 -6.65 -8.90 8.17
C PRO A 80 -5.81 -8.68 9.42
N LEU A 81 -4.67 -9.36 9.51
CA LEU A 81 -3.74 -9.18 10.64
C LEU A 81 -3.30 -7.72 10.79
N GLN A 82 -3.10 -7.03 9.67
CA GLN A 82 -2.71 -5.61 9.64
C GLN A 82 -3.76 -4.73 10.32
N TYR A 83 -5.05 -4.96 10.09
CA TYR A 83 -6.12 -4.24 10.78
C TYR A 83 -6.18 -4.58 12.26
N LEU A 84 -5.97 -5.86 12.61
CA LEU A 84 -5.97 -6.32 14.00
C LEU A 84 -4.85 -5.70 14.83
N VAL A 85 -3.69 -5.49 14.21
CA VAL A 85 -2.51 -4.89 14.83
C VAL A 85 -2.49 -3.36 14.67
N GLY A 86 -3.24 -2.84 13.69
CA GLY A 86 -3.31 -1.42 13.38
C GLY A 86 -2.13 -0.88 12.58
N CYS A 87 -1.30 -1.76 12.00
CA CYS A 87 -0.15 -1.33 11.21
C CYS A 87 0.22 -2.32 10.10
N CYS A 88 0.88 -1.79 9.07
CA CYS A 88 1.44 -2.53 7.94
C CYS A 88 2.89 -2.08 7.71
N PRO A 89 3.89 -2.96 7.86
CA PRO A 89 5.23 -2.72 7.35
C PRO A 89 5.20 -2.64 5.82
N TRP A 90 5.77 -1.58 5.26
CA TRP A 90 5.82 -1.36 3.82
C TRP A 90 7.08 -0.56 3.49
N ARG A 91 8.00 -1.11 2.70
CA ARG A 91 9.37 -0.60 2.56
C ARG A 91 10.03 -0.43 3.93
N ASP A 92 10.60 0.73 4.18
CA ASP A 92 11.18 1.17 5.46
C ASP A 92 10.17 1.88 6.37
N LEU A 93 8.88 1.90 5.97
CA LEU A 93 7.80 2.55 6.70
C LEU A 93 6.99 1.54 7.53
N ARG A 94 6.49 1.99 8.67
CA ARG A 94 5.49 1.27 9.46
C ARG A 94 4.21 2.08 9.48
N LEU A 95 3.39 1.87 8.45
CA LEU A 95 2.18 2.64 8.20
C LEU A 95 1.06 2.20 9.14
N ALA A 96 0.35 3.15 9.75
CA ALA A 96 -0.90 2.85 10.41
C ALA A 96 -1.97 2.49 9.36
N VAL A 97 -2.77 1.47 9.63
CA VAL A 97 -3.87 1.02 8.77
C VAL A 97 -5.10 0.71 9.62
N ALA A 98 -6.28 0.96 9.06
CA ALA A 98 -7.56 0.72 9.71
C ALA A 98 -8.60 0.23 8.67
N PRO A 99 -9.69 -0.43 9.11
CA PRO A 99 -10.81 -0.73 8.22
C PRO A 99 -11.28 0.50 7.45
N GLY A 100 -11.65 0.32 6.18
CA GLY A 100 -12.04 1.41 5.28
C GLY A 100 -10.90 1.98 4.42
N VAL A 101 -9.65 1.56 4.65
CA VAL A 101 -8.49 1.95 3.86
C VAL A 101 -7.77 0.72 3.34
N LEU A 102 -7.43 0.66 2.05
CA LEU A 102 -6.70 -0.46 1.46
C LEU A 102 -5.39 -0.70 2.20
N ILE A 103 -5.10 -1.96 2.53
CA ILE A 103 -3.80 -2.35 3.10
C ILE A 103 -2.75 -2.25 1.99
N PRO A 104 -1.66 -1.48 2.18
CA PRO A 104 -0.59 -1.37 1.18
C PRO A 104 -0.06 -2.73 0.73
N ARG A 105 0.05 -2.93 -0.58
CA ARG A 105 0.58 -4.16 -1.17
C ARG A 105 2.10 -4.04 -1.36
N GLN A 106 2.82 -5.12 -1.15
CA GLN A 106 4.27 -5.14 -1.33
C GLN A 106 4.66 -4.89 -2.79
N ASP A 107 3.89 -5.42 -3.75
CA ASP A 107 4.15 -5.16 -5.18
C ASP A 107 4.19 -3.67 -5.50
N THR A 108 3.31 -2.87 -4.88
CA THR A 108 3.23 -1.42 -5.06
C THR A 108 4.52 -0.69 -4.66
N GLU A 109 5.40 -1.30 -3.87
CA GLU A 109 6.72 -0.74 -3.52
C GLU A 109 7.56 -0.45 -4.76
N LEU A 110 7.44 -1.29 -5.80
CA LEU A 110 8.18 -1.11 -7.05
C LEU A 110 7.74 0.14 -7.81
N LEU A 111 6.51 0.61 -7.61
CA LEU A 111 6.05 1.87 -8.23
C LEU A 111 6.87 3.07 -7.74
N VAL A 112 7.37 3.03 -6.50
CA VAL A 112 8.29 4.05 -5.99
C VAL A 112 9.64 3.98 -6.71
N GLU A 113 10.19 2.78 -6.91
CA GLU A 113 11.47 2.63 -7.63
C GLU A 113 11.36 3.14 -9.07
N LEU A 114 10.28 2.78 -9.76
CA LEU A 114 9.98 3.27 -11.11
C LEU A 114 9.84 4.80 -11.15
N ALA A 115 9.28 5.40 -10.09
CA ALA A 115 9.17 6.85 -9.97
C ALA A 115 10.53 7.51 -9.77
N LEU A 116 11.40 6.91 -8.95
CA LEU A 116 12.76 7.41 -8.73
C LEU A 116 13.59 7.35 -10.01
N GLU A 117 13.49 6.25 -10.77
CA GLU A 117 14.13 6.12 -12.08
C GLU A 117 13.58 7.14 -13.08
N ALA A 118 12.24 7.26 -13.17
CA ALA A 118 11.58 8.19 -14.07
C ALA A 118 11.98 9.65 -13.82
N ALA A 119 12.19 10.03 -12.56
CA ALA A 119 12.60 11.38 -12.19
C ALA A 119 13.98 11.76 -12.74
N MET A 120 14.89 10.79 -12.95
CA MET A 120 16.20 11.04 -13.55
C MET A 120 16.12 11.39 -15.05
N ASP A 121 15.05 10.95 -15.71
CA ASP A 121 14.80 11.17 -17.14
C ASP A 121 13.90 12.38 -17.41
N LEU A 122 13.45 13.09 -16.38
CA LEU A 122 12.65 14.30 -16.55
C LEU A 122 13.47 15.46 -17.11
N PRO A 123 12.84 16.42 -17.85
CA PRO A 123 13.51 17.63 -18.27
C PRO A 123 14.14 18.37 -17.07
N GLN A 124 15.38 18.85 -17.22
CA GLN A 124 16.13 19.47 -16.11
C GLN A 124 15.53 20.79 -15.61
N ASP A 125 14.77 21.46 -16.44
CA ASP A 125 14.05 22.71 -16.15
C ASP A 125 12.66 22.49 -15.58
N LEU A 126 12.20 21.21 -15.49
CA LEU A 126 10.90 20.86 -14.95
C LEU A 126 10.96 20.77 -13.42
N GLU A 127 10.19 21.61 -12.73
CA GLU A 127 10.03 21.52 -11.28
C GLU A 127 9.40 20.16 -10.93
N LEU A 128 9.97 19.47 -9.94
CA LEU A 128 9.45 18.16 -9.50
C LEU A 128 8.20 18.33 -8.63
N LEU A 129 7.09 18.66 -9.28
CA LEU A 129 5.75 18.59 -8.71
C LEU A 129 5.15 17.23 -9.08
N TRP A 130 4.77 16.44 -8.08
CA TRP A 130 4.23 15.10 -8.30
C TRP A 130 2.84 14.91 -7.68
N ALA A 131 2.10 13.92 -8.17
CA ALA A 131 0.81 13.56 -7.60
C ALA A 131 0.66 12.03 -7.43
N ASP A 132 -0.09 11.64 -6.39
CA ASP A 132 -0.52 10.26 -6.10
C ASP A 132 -2.06 10.22 -6.16
N LEU A 133 -2.61 9.51 -7.15
CA LEU A 133 -4.05 9.41 -7.40
C LEU A 133 -4.60 8.11 -6.81
N GLY A 134 -5.52 8.21 -5.85
CA GLY A 134 -5.99 7.10 -5.05
C GLY A 134 -4.98 6.77 -3.96
N THR A 135 -4.60 7.77 -3.15
CA THR A 135 -3.46 7.66 -2.21
C THR A 135 -3.67 6.64 -1.09
N GLY A 136 -4.91 6.27 -0.76
CA GLY A 136 -5.23 5.28 0.25
C GLY A 136 -4.62 5.60 1.62
N SER A 137 -3.70 4.76 2.10
CA SER A 137 -2.96 4.96 3.35
C SER A 137 -1.88 6.05 3.28
N GLY A 138 -1.62 6.60 2.08
CA GLY A 138 -0.55 7.55 1.83
C GLY A 138 0.81 6.91 1.55
N CYS A 139 0.90 5.60 1.35
CA CYS A 139 2.17 4.88 1.24
C CYS A 139 3.08 5.41 0.13
N LEU A 140 2.54 5.59 -1.09
CA LEU A 140 3.28 6.15 -2.22
C LEU A 140 3.67 7.60 -1.96
N ALA A 141 2.72 8.44 -1.57
CA ALA A 141 2.95 9.87 -1.31
C ALA A 141 4.01 10.10 -0.22
N ILE A 142 3.97 9.33 0.87
CA ILE A 142 4.94 9.43 1.97
C ILE A 142 6.32 8.99 1.51
N ALA A 143 6.43 7.87 0.79
CA ALA A 143 7.71 7.37 0.27
C ALA A 143 8.36 8.38 -0.69
N LEU A 144 7.59 8.98 -1.60
CA LEU A 144 8.08 10.01 -2.52
C LEU A 144 8.51 11.28 -1.79
N ALA A 145 7.72 11.76 -0.83
CA ALA A 145 8.08 12.93 -0.04
C ALA A 145 9.34 12.69 0.83
N ALA A 146 9.57 11.47 1.28
CA ALA A 146 10.79 11.09 1.98
C ALA A 146 12.00 11.07 1.03
N ALA A 147 11.84 10.50 -0.18
CA ALA A 147 12.89 10.39 -1.18
C ALA A 147 13.28 11.77 -1.78
N TRP A 148 12.32 12.68 -1.90
CA TRP A 148 12.53 14.03 -2.48
C TRP A 148 12.22 15.15 -1.49
N PRO A 149 13.13 15.44 -0.54
CA PRO A 149 12.89 16.40 0.54
C PRO A 149 12.59 17.84 0.08
N ALA A 150 13.04 18.22 -1.13
CA ALA A 150 12.83 19.55 -1.70
C ALA A 150 11.58 19.65 -2.58
N SER A 151 10.86 18.55 -2.83
CA SER A 151 9.68 18.54 -3.69
C SER A 151 8.37 18.76 -2.92
N THR A 152 7.33 19.10 -3.66
CA THR A 152 5.95 19.18 -3.17
C THR A 152 5.10 18.10 -3.84
N GLY A 153 4.27 17.42 -3.04
CA GLY A 153 3.36 16.39 -3.50
C GLY A 153 1.89 16.75 -3.34
N LEU A 154 1.07 16.18 -4.21
CA LEU A 154 -0.39 16.28 -4.20
C LEU A 154 -0.96 14.87 -4.07
N ALA A 155 -1.61 14.55 -2.97
CA ALA A 155 -2.18 13.23 -2.73
C ALA A 155 -3.71 13.30 -2.77
N VAL A 156 -4.32 12.57 -3.68
CA VAL A 156 -5.76 12.62 -3.94
C VAL A 156 -6.43 11.32 -3.53
N ASP A 157 -7.55 11.41 -2.83
CA ASP A 157 -8.46 10.29 -2.62
C ASP A 157 -9.91 10.78 -2.53
N CYS A 158 -10.85 9.94 -2.94
CA CYS A 158 -12.27 10.23 -2.79
C CYS A 158 -12.84 9.82 -1.43
N SER A 159 -12.13 8.96 -0.69
CA SER A 159 -12.47 8.54 0.68
C SER A 159 -11.90 9.52 1.70
N ALA A 160 -12.77 10.08 2.53
CA ALA A 160 -12.37 10.95 3.64
C ALA A 160 -11.58 10.17 4.70
N GLU A 161 -11.93 8.89 4.91
CA GLU A 161 -11.23 7.97 5.82
C GLU A 161 -9.80 7.71 5.33
N ALA A 162 -9.61 7.47 4.03
CA ALA A 162 -8.31 7.28 3.43
C ALA A 162 -7.43 8.53 3.59
N LEU A 163 -7.96 9.71 3.29
CA LEU A 163 -7.22 10.97 3.46
C LEU A 163 -6.86 11.26 4.92
N ALA A 164 -7.76 10.97 5.85
CA ALA A 164 -7.47 11.13 7.28
C ALA A 164 -6.33 10.19 7.72
N GLN A 165 -6.36 8.93 7.28
CA GLN A 165 -5.32 7.95 7.56
C GLN A 165 -3.99 8.35 6.91
N ALA A 166 -4.01 8.77 5.64
CA ALA A 166 -2.82 9.22 4.91
C ALA A 166 -2.17 10.43 5.58
N SER A 167 -2.96 11.43 5.96
CA SER A 167 -2.48 12.62 6.68
C SER A 167 -1.88 12.26 8.05
N ALA A 168 -2.51 11.36 8.81
CA ALA A 168 -1.98 10.89 10.08
C ALA A 168 -0.63 10.15 9.91
N ASN A 169 -0.52 9.31 8.89
CA ASN A 169 0.73 8.68 8.51
C ASN A 169 1.77 9.72 8.10
N GLY A 170 1.42 10.68 7.26
CA GLY A 170 2.29 11.78 6.85
C GLY A 170 2.84 12.60 8.02
N GLN A 171 2.03 12.82 9.06
CA GLN A 171 2.46 13.45 10.31
C GLN A 171 3.49 12.59 11.06
N THR A 172 3.22 11.29 11.18
CA THR A 172 4.11 10.34 11.87
C THR A 172 5.50 10.30 11.24
N PHE A 173 5.59 10.39 9.91
CA PHE A 173 6.86 10.39 9.17
C PHE A 173 7.44 11.79 8.91
N GLY A 174 6.82 12.85 9.44
CA GLY A 174 7.35 14.21 9.34
C GLY A 174 7.32 14.81 7.93
N VAL A 175 6.46 14.29 7.03
CA VAL A 175 6.35 14.75 5.63
C VAL A 175 5.08 15.55 5.35
N ASN A 176 4.18 15.66 6.32
CA ASN A 176 2.85 16.24 6.15
C ASN A 176 2.85 17.68 5.60
N GLY A 177 3.87 18.48 5.95
CA GLY A 177 4.01 19.86 5.46
C GLY A 177 4.42 19.99 3.98
N ARG A 178 4.79 18.86 3.33
CA ARG A 178 5.20 18.79 1.92
C ARG A 178 4.20 18.09 1.02
N ILE A 179 3.11 17.60 1.58
CA ILE A 179 2.04 16.91 0.85
C ILE A 179 0.73 17.66 1.08
N GLN A 180 0.04 18.00 0.00
CA GLN A 180 -1.33 18.49 0.07
C GLN A 180 -2.29 17.31 -0.10
N TRP A 181 -3.08 17.04 0.92
CA TRP A 181 -4.09 15.97 0.94
C TRP A 181 -5.40 16.53 0.38
N LEU A 182 -5.84 16.03 -0.78
CA LEU A 182 -6.92 16.61 -1.56
C LEU A 182 -8.08 15.63 -1.72
N GLY A 183 -9.27 16.03 -1.23
CA GLY A 183 -10.50 15.25 -1.38
C GLY A 183 -11.11 15.41 -2.77
N GLY A 184 -11.40 14.29 -3.45
CA GLY A 184 -12.07 14.28 -4.74
C GLY A 184 -11.68 13.10 -5.62
N HIS A 185 -12.26 13.07 -6.82
CA HIS A 185 -12.04 11.98 -7.77
C HIS A 185 -10.92 12.30 -8.76
N TRP A 186 -9.88 11.49 -8.75
CA TRP A 186 -8.78 11.48 -9.72
C TRP A 186 -8.21 12.88 -9.97
N TRP A 187 -8.30 13.38 -11.18
CA TRP A 187 -7.77 14.66 -11.63
C TRP A 187 -8.58 15.88 -11.19
N GLN A 188 -9.80 15.70 -10.68
CA GLN A 188 -10.69 16.82 -10.37
C GLN A 188 -10.10 17.85 -9.40
N PRO A 189 -9.50 17.44 -8.25
CA PRO A 189 -8.89 18.38 -7.33
C PRO A 189 -7.61 19.01 -7.88
N LEU A 190 -6.98 18.38 -8.87
CA LEU A 190 -5.68 18.81 -9.43
C LEU A 190 -5.79 19.85 -10.53
N ARG A 191 -6.98 20.31 -10.88
CA ARG A 191 -7.18 21.33 -11.94
C ARG A 191 -6.30 22.58 -11.82
N PRO A 192 -5.99 23.12 -10.62
CA PRO A 192 -5.08 24.27 -10.48
C PRO A 192 -3.66 24.01 -10.95
N TRP A 193 -3.23 22.74 -10.97
CA TRP A 193 -1.87 22.31 -11.34
C TRP A 193 -1.80 21.62 -12.71
N TRP A 194 -2.87 21.65 -13.50
CA TRP A 194 -2.86 21.03 -14.82
C TRP A 194 -1.75 21.62 -15.71
N GLY A 195 -1.04 20.74 -16.39
CA GLY A 195 0.10 21.10 -17.22
C GLY A 195 1.40 21.34 -16.45
N GLN A 196 1.41 21.15 -15.12
CA GLN A 196 2.56 21.40 -14.27
C GLN A 196 3.11 20.13 -13.59
N LEU A 197 2.38 19.00 -13.62
CA LEU A 197 2.77 17.78 -12.92
C LEU A 197 3.89 17.08 -13.68
N ALA A 198 5.07 17.02 -13.08
CA ALA A 198 6.23 16.31 -13.62
C ALA A 198 6.04 14.80 -13.57
N LEU A 199 5.39 14.31 -12.52
CA LEU A 199 5.20 12.88 -12.28
C LEU A 199 3.85 12.62 -11.62
N VAL A 200 3.12 11.63 -12.12
CA VAL A 200 1.87 11.18 -11.53
C VAL A 200 1.90 9.66 -11.36
N LEU A 201 1.58 9.20 -10.15
CA LEU A 201 1.47 7.79 -9.83
C LEU A 201 0.02 7.44 -9.51
N SER A 202 -0.34 6.19 -9.76
CA SER A 202 -1.61 5.64 -9.28
C SER A 202 -1.54 4.11 -9.14
N ASN A 203 -2.05 3.60 -8.03
CA ASN A 203 -2.50 2.21 -7.91
C ASN A 203 -4.04 2.23 -7.81
N PRO A 204 -4.75 2.34 -8.94
CA PRO A 204 -6.20 2.46 -8.94
C PRO A 204 -6.87 1.09 -8.75
N PRO A 205 -8.15 1.01 -8.37
CA PRO A 205 -8.89 -0.25 -8.38
C PRO A 205 -8.95 -0.82 -9.80
N TYR A 206 -8.57 -2.09 -9.92
CA TYR A 206 -8.42 -2.76 -11.22
C TYR A 206 -9.06 -4.15 -11.29
N ILE A 207 -9.75 -4.60 -10.24
CA ILE A 207 -10.39 -5.92 -10.20
C ILE A 207 -11.75 -5.83 -10.89
N PRO A 208 -12.06 -6.70 -11.88
CA PRO A 208 -13.39 -6.76 -12.47
C PRO A 208 -14.46 -7.02 -11.40
N THR A 209 -15.59 -6.31 -11.46
CA THR A 209 -16.68 -6.43 -10.47
C THR A 209 -17.10 -7.88 -10.23
N ALA A 210 -17.15 -8.72 -11.29
CA ALA A 210 -17.53 -10.13 -11.18
C ALA A 210 -16.51 -10.95 -10.37
N GLU A 211 -15.23 -10.58 -10.37
CA GLU A 211 -14.15 -11.29 -9.67
C GLU A 211 -14.11 -10.97 -8.18
N LEU A 212 -14.73 -9.88 -7.73
CA LEU A 212 -14.76 -9.51 -6.30
C LEU A 212 -15.34 -10.62 -5.43
N ALA A 213 -16.30 -11.39 -5.98
CA ALA A 213 -16.91 -12.51 -5.26
C ALA A 213 -15.95 -13.69 -5.03
N HIS A 214 -14.87 -13.77 -5.79
CA HIS A 214 -13.87 -14.85 -5.76
C HIS A 214 -12.61 -14.50 -4.98
N LEU A 215 -12.48 -13.24 -4.49
CA LEU A 215 -11.35 -12.83 -3.67
C LEU A 215 -11.28 -13.61 -2.36
N ASP A 216 -10.08 -13.70 -1.82
CA ASP A 216 -9.84 -14.25 -0.49
C ASP A 216 -10.79 -13.57 0.52
N PRO A 217 -11.45 -14.32 1.41
CA PRO A 217 -12.35 -13.78 2.43
C PRO A 217 -11.72 -12.63 3.26
N VAL A 218 -10.41 -12.67 3.51
CA VAL A 218 -9.68 -11.61 4.23
C VAL A 218 -9.79 -10.28 3.48
N VAL A 219 -9.69 -10.28 2.17
CA VAL A 219 -9.82 -9.09 1.32
C VAL A 219 -11.30 -8.74 1.13
N ARG A 220 -12.09 -9.71 0.65
CA ARG A 220 -13.47 -9.51 0.23
C ARG A 220 -14.37 -8.94 1.32
N TRP A 221 -14.19 -9.37 2.57
CA TRP A 221 -15.10 -9.03 3.66
C TRP A 221 -14.65 -7.81 4.47
N HIS A 222 -13.39 -7.42 4.35
CA HIS A 222 -12.81 -6.41 5.25
C HIS A 222 -12.22 -5.21 4.54
N GLU A 223 -11.70 -5.38 3.31
CA GLU A 223 -11.13 -4.25 2.60
C GLU A 223 -12.20 -3.48 1.80
N PRO A 224 -12.04 -2.16 1.61
CA PRO A 224 -13.08 -1.35 0.98
C PRO A 224 -13.24 -1.73 -0.51
N SER A 225 -14.45 -2.10 -0.92
CA SER A 225 -14.76 -2.44 -2.31
C SER A 225 -14.44 -1.30 -3.28
N LEU A 226 -14.55 -0.05 -2.84
CA LEU A 226 -14.18 1.14 -3.60
C LEU A 226 -12.71 1.12 -4.06
N ALA A 227 -11.81 0.55 -3.26
CA ALA A 227 -10.39 0.45 -3.58
C ALA A 227 -10.03 -0.82 -4.39
N LEU A 228 -11.00 -1.70 -4.64
CA LEU A 228 -10.80 -2.97 -5.35
C LEU A 228 -11.50 -3.00 -6.71
N ASP A 229 -12.73 -2.48 -6.77
CA ASP A 229 -13.63 -2.60 -7.92
C ASP A 229 -13.22 -1.66 -9.06
N GLY A 230 -12.63 -2.22 -10.10
CA GLY A 230 -12.27 -1.51 -11.35
C GLY A 230 -13.41 -1.44 -12.39
N GLY A 231 -14.64 -1.85 -12.04
CA GLY A 231 -15.77 -1.90 -12.95
C GLY A 231 -15.88 -3.22 -13.71
N SER A 232 -16.75 -3.27 -14.70
CA SER A 232 -17.13 -4.51 -15.40
C SER A 232 -15.96 -5.28 -16.02
N ASP A 233 -14.92 -4.58 -16.48
CA ASP A 233 -13.73 -5.15 -17.09
C ASP A 233 -12.43 -4.84 -16.32
N GLY A 234 -12.56 -4.23 -15.13
CA GLY A 234 -11.43 -3.87 -14.29
C GLY A 234 -10.62 -2.65 -14.78
N LEU A 235 -11.04 -1.99 -15.88
CA LEU A 235 -10.30 -0.88 -16.48
C LEU A 235 -10.95 0.48 -16.23
N GLY A 236 -12.05 0.56 -15.49
CA GLY A 236 -12.82 1.79 -15.33
C GLY A 236 -12.01 2.93 -14.73
N ALA A 237 -11.35 2.67 -13.61
CA ALA A 237 -10.49 3.65 -12.94
C ALA A 237 -9.23 3.97 -13.78
N LEU A 238 -8.61 2.94 -14.36
CA LEU A 238 -7.44 3.10 -15.25
C LEU A 238 -7.72 4.05 -16.43
N ARG A 239 -8.91 3.93 -17.06
CA ARG A 239 -9.32 4.85 -18.13
C ARG A 239 -9.37 6.30 -17.63
N LEU A 240 -10.01 6.55 -16.49
CA LEU A 240 -10.14 7.90 -15.93
C LEU A 240 -8.77 8.50 -15.57
N VAL A 241 -7.86 7.70 -15.04
CA VAL A 241 -6.51 8.15 -14.72
C VAL A 241 -5.72 8.44 -15.98
N VAL A 242 -5.77 7.58 -16.99
CA VAL A 242 -5.03 7.76 -18.25
C VAL A 242 -5.58 8.94 -19.06
N GLU A 243 -6.91 9.08 -19.17
CA GLU A 243 -7.55 10.17 -19.92
C GLU A 243 -7.13 11.57 -19.43
N GLY A 244 -7.00 11.74 -18.11
CA GLY A 244 -6.61 13.04 -17.55
C GLY A 244 -5.11 13.35 -17.69
N ALA A 245 -4.27 12.36 -17.96
CA ALA A 245 -2.82 12.53 -17.97
C ALA A 245 -2.32 13.52 -19.03
N ALA A 246 -2.94 13.50 -20.22
CA ALA A 246 -2.57 14.41 -21.30
C ALA A 246 -2.74 15.90 -20.95
N LEU A 247 -3.67 16.23 -20.07
CA LEU A 247 -3.91 17.59 -19.59
C LEU A 247 -3.17 17.89 -18.27
N GLY A 248 -3.10 16.91 -17.37
CA GLY A 248 -2.55 17.09 -16.04
C GLY A 248 -1.02 17.14 -16.02
N LEU A 249 -0.36 16.28 -16.77
CA LEU A 249 1.11 16.25 -16.83
C LEU A 249 1.69 17.52 -17.47
N ALA A 250 2.87 17.93 -17.04
CA ALA A 250 3.69 18.91 -17.75
C ALA A 250 4.21 18.32 -19.08
N PRO A 251 4.61 19.13 -20.07
CA PRO A 251 5.34 18.63 -21.23
C PRO A 251 6.58 17.84 -20.79
N GLY A 252 6.71 16.60 -21.29
CA GLY A 252 7.77 15.67 -20.85
C GLY A 252 7.52 14.99 -19.50
N GLY A 253 6.45 15.33 -18.79
CA GLY A 253 6.05 14.65 -17.55
C GLY A 253 5.58 13.23 -17.77
N MET A 254 5.58 12.40 -16.73
CA MET A 254 5.33 10.96 -16.81
C MET A 254 4.18 10.50 -15.91
N LEU A 255 3.37 9.57 -16.43
CA LEU A 255 2.39 8.80 -15.69
C LEU A 255 2.95 7.40 -15.41
N LEU A 256 2.79 6.93 -14.18
CA LEU A 256 3.11 5.57 -13.72
C LEU A 256 1.87 4.93 -13.09
N LEU A 257 1.56 3.70 -13.52
CA LEU A 257 0.34 2.98 -13.12
C LEU A 257 0.66 1.58 -12.65
N GLU A 258 -0.04 1.13 -11.60
CA GLU A 258 -0.21 -0.30 -11.30
C GLU A 258 -1.51 -0.81 -11.95
N HIS A 259 -1.50 -2.06 -12.40
CA HIS A 259 -2.65 -2.76 -12.99
C HIS A 259 -2.56 -4.26 -12.74
N HIS A 260 -3.63 -5.02 -12.97
CA HIS A 260 -3.57 -6.47 -12.91
C HIS A 260 -2.69 -7.03 -14.03
N HIS A 261 -2.01 -8.14 -13.76
CA HIS A 261 -0.97 -8.68 -14.66
C HIS A 261 -1.49 -9.06 -16.06
N ASP A 262 -2.76 -9.36 -16.22
CA ASP A 262 -3.41 -9.68 -17.51
C ASP A 262 -3.92 -8.44 -18.27
N GLN A 263 -3.91 -7.27 -17.64
CA GLN A 263 -4.41 -6.01 -18.23
C GLN A 263 -3.34 -5.24 -19.02
N SER A 264 -2.08 -5.67 -19.02
CA SER A 264 -0.96 -4.92 -19.58
C SER A 264 -1.20 -4.43 -21.02
N SER A 265 -1.67 -5.31 -21.92
CA SER A 265 -1.94 -4.94 -23.31
C SER A 265 -3.06 -3.87 -23.43
N ALA A 266 -4.10 -3.99 -22.60
CA ALA A 266 -5.19 -3.03 -22.59
C ALA A 266 -4.73 -1.66 -22.06
N VAL A 267 -3.90 -1.65 -21.02
CA VAL A 267 -3.34 -0.41 -20.44
C VAL A 267 -2.39 0.27 -21.44
N MET A 268 -1.56 -0.50 -22.16
CA MET A 268 -0.71 0.06 -23.23
C MET A 268 -1.57 0.76 -24.30
N ALA A 269 -2.65 0.11 -24.75
CA ALA A 269 -3.57 0.72 -25.72
C ALA A 269 -4.26 1.99 -25.17
N LEU A 270 -4.60 2.04 -23.89
CA LEU A 270 -5.15 3.24 -23.26
C LEU A 270 -4.15 4.40 -23.25
N LEU A 271 -2.88 4.14 -22.91
CA LEU A 271 -1.82 5.15 -22.91
C LEU A 271 -1.59 5.72 -24.31
N GLU A 272 -1.55 4.86 -25.34
CA GLU A 272 -1.43 5.27 -26.74
C GLU A 272 -2.63 6.10 -27.21
N ALA A 273 -3.85 5.65 -26.90
CA ALA A 273 -5.08 6.35 -27.26
C ALA A 273 -5.19 7.72 -26.59
N ALA A 274 -4.64 7.89 -25.39
CA ALA A 274 -4.54 9.18 -24.69
C ALA A 274 -3.44 10.11 -25.25
N GLY A 275 -2.68 9.67 -26.26
CA GLY A 275 -1.61 10.44 -26.87
C GLY A 275 -0.33 10.54 -26.03
N LEU A 276 -0.15 9.65 -25.07
CA LEU A 276 1.10 9.56 -24.33
C LEU A 276 2.15 8.83 -25.19
N GLU A 277 3.37 9.35 -25.15
CA GLU A 277 4.50 8.80 -25.90
C GLU A 277 5.24 7.74 -25.07
N GLN A 278 5.94 6.84 -25.77
CA GLN A 278 6.79 5.82 -25.18
C GLN A 278 6.07 4.97 -24.11
N PRO A 279 4.87 4.43 -24.36
CA PRO A 279 4.22 3.57 -23.39
C PRO A 279 5.11 2.34 -23.14
N ARG A 280 5.38 2.03 -21.87
CA ARG A 280 6.24 0.92 -21.46
C ARG A 280 5.57 0.09 -20.40
N PRO A 281 5.48 -1.24 -20.57
CA PRO A 281 5.10 -2.14 -19.50
C PRO A 281 6.33 -2.44 -18.63
N HIS A 282 6.10 -2.60 -17.29
CA HIS A 282 7.14 -3.00 -16.35
C HIS A 282 6.70 -4.23 -15.58
N ARG A 283 7.66 -5.07 -15.20
CA ARG A 283 7.41 -6.31 -14.47
C ARG A 283 7.57 -6.11 -12.97
N ASP A 284 6.79 -6.87 -12.20
CA ASP A 284 7.03 -7.07 -10.77
C ASP A 284 8.23 -8.00 -10.51
N LEU A 285 8.54 -8.24 -9.24
CA LEU A 285 9.66 -9.12 -8.84
C LEU A 285 9.43 -10.60 -9.20
N GLU A 286 8.19 -11.00 -9.46
CA GLU A 286 7.83 -12.34 -9.96
C GLU A 286 7.91 -12.45 -11.49
N GLY A 287 8.22 -11.35 -12.19
CA GLY A 287 8.33 -11.29 -13.64
C GLY A 287 7.00 -11.09 -14.36
N ARG A 288 5.91 -10.76 -13.66
CA ARG A 288 4.60 -10.48 -14.26
C ARG A 288 4.49 -9.02 -14.64
N TRP A 289 3.81 -8.72 -15.75
CA TRP A 289 3.51 -7.36 -16.18
C TRP A 289 2.48 -6.72 -15.23
N ARG A 290 2.91 -5.83 -14.36
CA ARG A 290 2.06 -5.23 -13.32
C ARG A 290 2.04 -3.71 -13.35
N PHE A 291 2.99 -3.09 -14.04
CA PHE A 291 3.08 -1.64 -14.10
C PHE A 291 3.18 -1.16 -15.53
N ALA A 292 2.80 0.09 -15.72
CA ALA A 292 2.83 0.78 -16.98
C ALA A 292 3.29 2.22 -16.82
N SER A 293 4.01 2.74 -17.79
CA SER A 293 4.36 4.15 -17.86
C SER A 293 4.07 4.74 -19.22
N GLY A 294 3.82 6.06 -19.25
CA GLY A 294 3.68 6.83 -20.48
C GLY A 294 4.07 8.28 -20.24
N ARG A 295 4.67 8.91 -21.22
CA ARG A 295 5.19 10.29 -21.15
C ARG A 295 4.30 11.24 -21.93
N ARG A 296 4.01 12.42 -21.38
CA ARG A 296 3.39 13.50 -22.16
C ARG A 296 4.42 14.03 -23.16
N ARG A 297 3.97 14.25 -24.41
CA ARG A 297 4.78 14.85 -25.47
C ARG A 297 5.43 16.16 -25.01
N GLN A 298 6.68 16.40 -25.45
CA GLN A 298 7.42 17.63 -25.18
C GLN A 298 7.00 18.79 -26.11
N SER A 299 5.77 18.84 -26.58
CA SER A 299 5.19 19.80 -27.53
C SER A 299 5.65 19.66 -28.95
#